data_e24ed624d667780aa96114534697a29f
#
_entry.id   e24ed624d667780aa96114534697a29f
#
_cell.length_a   1.000
_cell.length_b   1.000
_cell.length_c   1.000
_cell.angle_alpha   90.00
_cell.angle_beta   90.00
_cell.angle_gamma   90.00
#
_symmetry.space_group_name_H-M   'P 1'
#
loop_
_entity.id
_entity.type
_entity.pdbx_description
1 polymer ?
#
loop_
_entity_poly.entity_id
_entity_poly.type
_entity_poly.pdbx_seq_one_letter_code
_entity_poly.pdbx_strand_id
1 'polypeptide(L)'
;MKKQDSVTYLAIFSKESDGGYSIDVPAIDGAYTCSDTFEEGVRYAQEVIGLCLYDEEKEKTEYPDDINMNELDLEEGDLAVYVNVYLPYQFSLVKEVYKNKMVTLPTWLEALAKNKNINFSRVLTEGLKKELNIK
;
A
#
# COMPACT_ATOMS: atom_id res chain seq x y z
N MET A 1 -21.70 5.24 -10.03
CA MET A 1 -21.43 4.32 -8.91
C MET A 1 -20.13 4.75 -8.21
N LYS A 2 -20.19 4.82 -6.89
CA LYS A 2 -19.03 5.27 -6.11
C LYS A 2 -18.02 4.14 -5.95
N LYS A 3 -16.74 4.42 -6.20
CA LYS A 3 -15.68 3.43 -6.00
C LYS A 3 -15.51 3.13 -4.52
N GLN A 4 -15.19 1.88 -4.20
CA GLN A 4 -14.84 1.51 -2.85
C GLN A 4 -13.45 2.06 -2.51
N ASP A 5 -13.31 2.67 -1.34
CA ASP A 5 -12.01 3.12 -0.86
C ASP A 5 -11.30 2.03 -0.04
N SER A 6 -12.07 1.10 0.50
CA SER A 6 -11.53 0.06 1.38
C SER A 6 -12.05 -1.29 0.98
N VAL A 7 -11.18 -2.29 0.99
CA VAL A 7 -11.54 -3.68 0.72
C VAL A 7 -10.94 -4.56 1.81
N THR A 8 -11.55 -5.73 2.02
CA THR A 8 -11.02 -6.72 2.96
C THR A 8 -10.99 -8.07 2.26
N TYR A 9 -9.85 -8.72 2.28
CA TYR A 9 -9.68 -10.02 1.66
C TYR A 9 -9.04 -10.99 2.64
N LEU A 10 -9.37 -12.26 2.48
CA LEU A 10 -8.78 -13.34 3.24
C LEU A 10 -7.42 -13.69 2.65
N ALA A 11 -6.39 -13.69 3.48
CA ALA A 11 -5.04 -14.08 3.09
C ALA A 11 -4.64 -15.33 3.87
N ILE A 12 -3.94 -16.24 3.21
CA ILE A 12 -3.44 -17.46 3.84
C ILE A 12 -1.94 -17.31 4.06
N PHE A 13 -1.54 -17.36 5.33
CA PHE A 13 -0.14 -17.30 5.72
C PHE A 13 0.35 -18.71 5.99
N SER A 14 1.31 -19.17 5.20
CA SER A 14 1.90 -20.50 5.33
C SER A 14 3.34 -20.36 5.81
N LYS A 15 3.64 -20.94 6.95
CA LYS A 15 4.98 -20.84 7.54
C LYS A 15 5.98 -21.67 6.74
N GLU A 16 7.09 -21.05 6.37
CA GLU A 16 8.15 -21.71 5.64
C GLU A 16 9.17 -22.36 6.57
N SER A 17 9.95 -23.29 6.05
CA SER A 17 10.93 -24.04 6.83
C SER A 17 12.03 -23.14 7.41
N ASP A 18 12.29 -21.99 6.78
CA ASP A 18 13.30 -21.02 7.23
C ASP A 18 12.77 -20.03 8.26
N GLY A 19 11.49 -20.15 8.64
CA GLY A 19 10.86 -19.28 9.63
C GLY A 19 10.08 -18.12 9.05
N GLY A 20 10.18 -17.88 7.75
CA GLY A 20 9.38 -16.86 7.08
C GLY A 20 7.99 -17.34 6.72
N TYR A 21 7.26 -16.53 5.97
CA TYR A 21 5.89 -16.83 5.54
C TYR A 21 5.74 -16.66 4.04
N SER A 22 4.99 -17.56 3.42
CA SER A 22 4.42 -17.30 2.10
C SER A 22 2.96 -16.93 2.29
N ILE A 23 2.49 -15.97 1.50
CA ILE A 23 1.18 -15.36 1.69
C ILE A 23 0.46 -15.38 0.35
N ASP A 24 -0.75 -15.92 0.36
CA ASP A 24 -1.60 -15.99 -0.82
C ASP A 24 -2.94 -15.32 -0.52
N VAL A 25 -3.46 -14.56 -1.49
CA VAL A 25 -4.79 -13.97 -1.40
C VAL A 25 -5.64 -14.62 -2.48
N PRO A 26 -6.36 -15.70 -2.16
CA PRO A 26 -7.03 -16.53 -3.17
C PRO A 26 -8.05 -15.82 -4.02
N ALA A 27 -8.70 -14.78 -3.50
CA ALA A 27 -9.73 -14.01 -4.23
C ALA A 27 -9.15 -13.24 -5.41
N ILE A 28 -7.85 -13.00 -5.44
CA ILE A 28 -7.22 -12.15 -6.46
C ILE A 28 -6.11 -12.94 -7.15
N ASP A 29 -6.23 -13.13 -8.46
CA ASP A 29 -5.21 -13.80 -9.24
C ASP A 29 -3.88 -13.04 -9.18
N GLY A 30 -2.80 -13.75 -8.89
CA GLY A 30 -1.47 -13.18 -8.86
C GLY A 30 -1.14 -12.45 -7.56
N ALA A 31 -2.06 -12.38 -6.60
CA ALA A 31 -1.83 -11.71 -5.32
C ALA A 31 -1.16 -12.66 -4.34
N TYR A 32 0.16 -12.75 -4.41
CA TYR A 32 0.94 -13.54 -3.46
C TYR A 32 2.26 -12.81 -3.15
N THR A 33 2.79 -13.08 -1.98
CA THR A 33 4.03 -12.46 -1.53
C THR A 33 4.68 -13.34 -0.46
N CYS A 34 5.81 -12.91 0.06
CA CYS A 34 6.46 -13.59 1.15
C CYS A 34 7.09 -12.56 2.09
N SER A 35 7.33 -12.96 3.32
CA SER A 35 7.90 -12.08 4.33
C SER A 35 8.71 -12.87 5.35
N ASP A 36 9.58 -12.18 6.09
CA ASP A 36 10.34 -12.80 7.17
C ASP A 36 9.55 -12.85 8.48
N THR A 37 8.66 -11.89 8.69
CA THR A 37 7.86 -11.81 9.92
C THR A 37 6.37 -11.71 9.57
N PHE A 38 5.52 -11.98 10.57
CA PHE A 38 4.08 -11.88 10.40
C PHE A 38 3.64 -10.43 10.12
N GLU A 39 4.19 -9.47 10.87
CA GLU A 39 3.82 -8.06 10.68
C GLU A 39 4.20 -7.54 9.31
N GLU A 40 5.38 -7.89 8.83
CA GLU A 40 5.78 -7.56 7.45
C GLU A 40 4.83 -8.20 6.44
N GLY A 41 4.41 -9.43 6.73
CA GLY A 41 3.49 -10.17 5.86
C GLY A 41 2.15 -9.47 5.69
N VAL A 42 1.59 -8.91 6.78
CA VAL A 42 0.34 -8.17 6.71
C VAL A 42 0.52 -6.93 5.83
N ARG A 43 1.61 -6.20 6.02
CA ARG A 43 1.91 -5.01 5.22
C ARG A 43 2.10 -5.35 3.75
N TYR A 44 2.85 -6.41 3.46
CA TYR A 44 3.10 -6.84 2.08
C TYR A 44 1.82 -7.36 1.41
N ALA A 45 0.94 -8.01 2.17
CA ALA A 45 -0.37 -8.42 1.65
C ALA A 45 -1.19 -7.20 1.24
N GLN A 46 -1.19 -6.14 2.04
CA GLN A 46 -1.86 -4.89 1.69
C GLN A 46 -1.28 -4.30 0.40
N GLU A 47 0.03 -4.29 0.27
CA GLU A 47 0.71 -3.76 -0.91
C GLU A 47 0.40 -4.56 -2.16
N VAL A 48 0.43 -5.90 -2.09
CA VAL A 48 0.18 -6.73 -3.26
C VAL A 48 -1.29 -6.69 -3.67
N ILE A 49 -2.20 -6.58 -2.72
CA ILE A 49 -3.63 -6.38 -3.02
C ILE A 49 -3.81 -5.06 -3.76
N GLY A 50 -3.22 -3.99 -3.23
CA GLY A 50 -3.30 -2.68 -3.88
C GLY A 50 -2.72 -2.68 -5.28
N LEU A 51 -1.58 -3.33 -5.46
CA LEU A 51 -0.93 -3.44 -6.76
C LEU A 51 -1.80 -4.21 -7.77
N CYS A 52 -2.38 -5.32 -7.34
CA CYS A 52 -3.23 -6.15 -8.23
C CYS A 52 -4.55 -5.46 -8.58
N LEU A 53 -5.08 -4.64 -7.70
CA LEU A 53 -6.35 -3.96 -7.94
C LEU A 53 -6.18 -2.60 -8.62
N TYR A 54 -4.95 -2.12 -8.75
CA TYR A 54 -4.69 -0.83 -9.36
C TYR A 54 -5.10 -0.82 -10.84
N ASP A 55 -5.82 0.22 -11.23
CA ASP A 55 -6.22 0.45 -12.60
C ASP A 55 -5.76 1.85 -13.02
N GLU A 56 -4.80 1.91 -13.91
CA GLU A 56 -4.21 3.17 -14.37
C GLU A 56 -5.24 4.07 -15.04
N GLU A 57 -6.21 3.49 -15.73
CA GLU A 57 -7.24 4.24 -16.44
C GLU A 57 -8.40 4.66 -15.53
N LYS A 58 -8.43 4.19 -14.31
CA LYS A 58 -9.44 4.50 -13.29
C LYS A 58 -10.87 4.16 -13.73
N GLU A 59 -11.01 3.19 -14.63
CA GLU A 59 -12.31 2.73 -15.11
C GLU A 59 -12.92 1.64 -14.22
N LYS A 60 -12.08 0.97 -13.45
CA LYS A 60 -12.51 -0.15 -12.61
C LYS A 60 -13.34 0.35 -11.42
N THR A 61 -14.58 -0.07 -11.36
CA THR A 61 -15.49 0.30 -10.28
C THR A 61 -15.82 -0.85 -9.34
N GLU A 62 -15.52 -2.07 -9.77
CA GLU A 62 -15.79 -3.27 -8.98
C GLU A 62 -14.50 -4.08 -8.81
N TYR A 63 -14.38 -4.71 -7.66
CA TYR A 63 -13.25 -5.56 -7.33
C TYR A 63 -13.76 -6.98 -7.08
N PRO A 64 -12.89 -7.98 -7.20
CA PRO A 64 -13.31 -9.36 -6.95
C PRO A 64 -13.95 -9.51 -5.57
N ASP A 65 -14.95 -10.38 -5.48
CA ASP A 65 -15.51 -10.75 -4.20
C ASP A 65 -14.52 -11.63 -3.45
N ASP A 66 -14.53 -11.53 -2.12
CA ASP A 66 -13.70 -12.40 -1.30
C ASP A 66 -14.22 -13.83 -1.34
N ILE A 67 -13.36 -14.78 -1.04
CA ILE A 67 -13.75 -16.18 -0.94
C ILE A 67 -14.38 -16.46 0.43
N ASN A 68 -15.18 -17.51 0.50
CA ASN A 68 -15.75 -17.94 1.76
C ASN A 68 -14.70 -18.75 2.54
N MET A 69 -14.50 -18.44 3.81
CA MET A 69 -13.55 -19.16 4.66
C MET A 69 -13.83 -20.68 4.67
N ASN A 70 -15.10 -21.06 4.56
CA ASN A 70 -15.49 -22.48 4.54
C ASN A 70 -15.02 -23.23 3.29
N GLU A 71 -14.69 -22.50 2.23
CA GLU A 71 -14.20 -23.08 0.98
C GLU A 71 -12.68 -23.26 0.97
N LEU A 72 -12.00 -22.77 2.01
CA LEU A 72 -10.54 -22.89 2.12
C LEU A 72 -10.13 -24.29 2.55
N ASP A 73 -9.12 -24.81 1.88
CA ASP A 73 -8.48 -26.07 2.23
C ASP A 73 -7.11 -25.73 2.84
N LEU A 74 -7.11 -25.48 4.15
CA LEU A 74 -5.91 -25.10 4.87
C LEU A 74 -5.11 -26.32 5.29
N GLU A 75 -3.79 -26.23 5.08
CA GLU A 75 -2.88 -27.25 5.57
C GLU A 75 -2.53 -26.97 7.03
N GLU A 76 -1.94 -27.94 7.70
CA GLU A 76 -1.52 -27.78 9.07
C GLU A 76 -0.49 -26.63 9.19
N GLY A 77 -0.73 -25.72 10.11
CA GLY A 77 0.14 -24.56 10.32
C GLY A 77 -0.24 -23.33 9.53
N ASP A 78 -1.18 -23.46 8.59
CA ASP A 78 -1.65 -22.28 7.84
C ASP A 78 -2.55 -21.41 8.69
N LEU A 79 -2.41 -20.10 8.52
CA LEU A 79 -3.24 -19.11 9.18
C LEU A 79 -4.07 -18.36 8.15
N ALA A 80 -5.38 -18.28 8.38
CA ALA A 80 -6.28 -17.46 7.57
C ALA A 80 -6.45 -16.11 8.27
N VAL A 81 -6.08 -15.04 7.59
CA VAL A 81 -6.07 -13.69 8.15
C VAL A 81 -6.84 -12.75 7.23
N TYR A 82 -7.79 -12.00 7.78
CA TYR A 82 -8.47 -10.96 7.01
C TYR A 82 -7.59 -9.73 6.94
N VAL A 83 -7.31 -9.28 5.73
CA VAL A 83 -6.45 -8.12 5.47
C VAL A 83 -7.31 -6.99 4.92
N ASN A 84 -7.39 -5.89 5.66
CA ASN A 84 -8.09 -4.68 5.22
C ASN A 84 -7.11 -3.75 4.50
N VAL A 85 -7.53 -3.20 3.38
CA VAL A 85 -6.67 -2.36 2.54
C VAL A 85 -7.39 -1.04 2.26
N TYR A 86 -6.72 0.06 2.57
CA TYR A 86 -7.18 1.39 2.18
C TYR A 86 -6.59 1.71 0.80
N LEU A 87 -7.41 1.58 -0.23
CA LEU A 87 -6.95 1.62 -1.61
C LEU A 87 -6.32 2.95 -2.05
N PRO A 88 -6.88 4.12 -1.67
CA PRO A 88 -6.25 5.37 -2.10
C PRO A 88 -4.78 5.49 -1.71
N TYR A 89 -4.43 5.04 -0.51
CA TYR A 89 -3.04 5.04 -0.08
C TYR A 89 -2.18 4.08 -0.90
N GLN A 90 -2.65 2.84 -1.06
CA GLN A 90 -1.90 1.83 -1.82
C GLN A 90 -1.74 2.22 -3.29
N PHE A 91 -2.77 2.79 -3.89
CA PHE A 91 -2.69 3.26 -5.27
C PHE A 91 -1.68 4.38 -5.44
N SER A 92 -1.54 5.23 -4.43
CA SER A 92 -0.56 6.31 -4.47
C SER A 92 0.89 5.79 -4.47
N LEU A 93 1.11 4.62 -3.90
CA LEU A 93 2.44 3.99 -3.89
C LEU A 93 2.80 3.36 -5.23
N VAL A 94 1.79 2.94 -6.00
CA VAL A 94 2.01 2.35 -7.33
C VAL A 94 2.46 3.42 -8.32
N LYS A 95 1.83 4.60 -8.23
CA LYS A 95 2.15 5.70 -9.15
C LYS A 95 2.16 7.01 -8.38
N GLU A 96 3.34 7.60 -8.24
CA GLU A 96 3.46 8.91 -7.62
C GLU A 96 2.91 9.98 -8.55
N VAL A 97 1.91 10.69 -8.08
CA VAL A 97 1.32 11.81 -8.81
C VAL A 97 1.62 13.09 -8.05
N TYR A 98 2.27 14.03 -8.70
CA TYR A 98 2.61 15.31 -8.11
C TYR A 98 1.52 16.34 -8.39
N LYS A 99 1.18 17.10 -7.37
CA LYS A 99 0.19 18.15 -7.47
C LYS A 99 0.81 19.48 -7.01
N ASN A 100 0.54 20.54 -7.74
CA ASN A 100 1.02 21.87 -7.34
C ASN A 100 0.32 22.34 -6.07
N LYS A 101 1.10 22.83 -5.14
CA LYS A 101 0.60 23.40 -3.89
C LYS A 101 1.28 24.74 -3.65
N MET A 102 0.48 25.78 -3.44
CA MET A 102 1.00 27.11 -3.12
C MET A 102 1.31 27.17 -1.61
N VAL A 103 2.53 27.57 -1.28
CA VAL A 103 2.99 27.66 0.10
C VAL A 103 3.50 29.07 0.36
N THR A 104 3.15 29.64 1.51
CA THR A 104 3.62 30.95 1.94
C THR A 104 4.89 30.81 2.79
N LEU A 105 5.94 31.53 2.43
CA LEU A 105 7.22 31.54 3.15
C LEU A 105 7.63 32.96 3.48
N PRO A 106 8.34 33.16 4.62
CA PRO A 106 8.98 34.44 4.86
C PRO A 106 9.93 34.79 3.73
N THR A 107 9.93 36.07 3.32
CA THR A 107 10.75 36.52 2.19
C THR A 107 12.24 36.25 2.39
N TRP A 108 12.74 36.44 3.59
CA TRP A 108 14.15 36.22 3.89
C TRP A 108 14.54 34.75 3.75
N LEU A 109 13.64 33.84 4.14
CA LEU A 109 13.88 32.40 4.04
C LEU A 109 13.91 31.96 2.58
N GLU A 110 12.98 32.45 1.78
CA GLU A 110 12.94 32.17 0.35
C GLU A 110 14.23 32.64 -0.34
N ALA A 111 14.69 33.84 -0.01
CA ALA A 111 15.91 34.41 -0.60
C ALA A 111 17.13 33.54 -0.28
N LEU A 112 17.29 33.12 0.97
CA LEU A 112 18.40 32.25 1.36
C LEU A 112 18.35 30.90 0.66
N ALA A 113 17.17 30.34 0.54
CA ALA A 113 17.00 29.03 -0.13
C ALA A 113 17.33 29.14 -1.62
N LYS A 114 16.94 30.20 -2.29
CA LYS A 114 17.27 30.42 -3.70
C LYS A 114 18.76 30.58 -3.90
N ASN A 115 19.44 31.31 -3.01
CA ASN A 115 20.89 31.51 -3.11
C ASN A 115 21.66 30.17 -3.00
N LYS A 116 21.11 29.21 -2.29
CA LYS A 116 21.74 27.89 -2.15
C LYS A 116 21.22 26.86 -3.14
N ASN A 117 20.41 27.28 -4.11
CA ASN A 117 19.83 26.39 -5.12
C ASN A 117 19.08 25.20 -4.54
N ILE A 118 18.31 25.45 -3.47
CA ILE A 118 17.53 24.40 -2.81
C ILE A 118 16.33 24.01 -3.66
N ASN A 119 16.10 22.71 -3.79
CA ASN A 119 14.92 22.19 -4.45
C ASN A 119 13.75 22.22 -3.47
N PHE A 120 12.84 23.19 -3.64
CA PHE A 120 11.71 23.39 -2.73
C PHE A 120 10.77 22.18 -2.67
N SER A 121 10.49 21.59 -3.83
CA SER A 121 9.59 20.43 -3.91
C SER A 121 10.14 19.25 -3.12
N ARG A 122 11.43 18.97 -3.25
CA ARG A 122 12.07 17.87 -2.53
C ARG A 122 12.05 18.12 -1.02
N VAL A 123 12.41 19.33 -0.60
CA VAL A 123 12.44 19.66 0.83
C VAL A 123 11.05 19.58 1.44
N LEU A 124 10.04 20.10 0.74
CA LEU A 124 8.65 20.01 1.21
C LEU A 124 8.19 18.56 1.35
N THR A 125 8.47 17.75 0.34
CA THR A 125 8.10 16.33 0.36
C THR A 125 8.74 15.60 1.54
N GLU A 126 10.04 15.80 1.74
CA GLU A 126 10.78 15.17 2.85
C GLU A 126 10.29 15.67 4.21
N GLY A 127 10.02 16.97 4.31
CA GLY A 127 9.50 17.56 5.54
C GLY A 127 8.13 17.02 5.93
N LEU A 128 7.23 16.89 4.96
CA LEU A 128 5.91 16.31 5.20
C LEU A 128 5.98 14.83 5.59
N LYS A 129 6.84 14.07 4.93
CA LYS A 129 7.06 12.67 5.30
C LYS A 129 7.53 12.54 6.74
N LYS A 130 8.45 13.41 7.15
CA LYS A 130 8.96 13.42 8.51
C LYS A 130 7.86 13.75 9.52
N GLU A 131 7.04 14.76 9.24
CA GLU A 131 5.94 15.15 10.12
C GLU A 131 4.89 14.04 10.26
N LEU A 132 4.67 13.27 9.19
CA LEU A 132 3.71 12.19 9.16
C LEU A 132 4.31 10.85 9.60
N ASN A 133 5.59 10.81 9.92
CA ASN A 133 6.33 9.59 10.29
C ASN A 133 6.32 8.54 9.16
N ILE A 134 6.39 8.99 7.93
CA ILE A 134 6.48 8.13 6.74
C ILE A 134 7.93 8.09 6.28
N LYS A 135 8.42 6.90 5.98
CA LYS A 135 9.78 6.73 5.49
C LYS A 135 9.87 6.80 3.97
#